data_7403dfbf0647e634ceb5134d01a5523d
#
_entry.id   7403dfbf0647e634ceb5134d01a5523d
#
_cell.length_a   1.000
_cell.length_b   1.000
_cell.length_c   1.000
_cell.angle_alpha   90.00
_cell.angle_beta   90.00
_cell.angle_gamma   90.00
#
_symmetry.space_group_name_H-M   'P 1'
#
loop_
_entity.id
_entity.type
_entity.pdbx_description
1 polymer ?
#
loop_
_entity_poly.entity_id
_entity_poly.type
_entity_poly.pdbx_seq_one_letter_code
_entity_poly.pdbx_strand_id
1 'polypeptide(L)'
;MAKDKTKVENKSEDQAKTKSTKKSSYSKKKKVKKNILNGIAYVQSTFNNTIVSIADVNGNVVSWASAGQKGFKGSRKSTPYAAQVAADSAAVKALEVGMRTLSVEVKGPGSGRETALRALQARGFKIISIKDTTPMPHNGTRPPKKRRV
;
A
#
# COMPACT_ATOMS: atom_id res chain seq x y z
N MET A 1 -37.81 57.31 25.08
CA MET A 1 -37.20 58.43 24.34
C MET A 1 -36.27 57.79 23.32
N ALA A 2 -36.71 57.58 22.10
CA ALA A 2 -36.57 58.55 20.99
C ALA A 2 -35.08 58.71 20.66
N LYS A 3 -34.60 58.48 19.57
CA LYS A 3 -34.78 58.67 18.11
C LYS A 3 -33.43 58.35 17.51
N ASP A 4 -33.26 57.87 16.43
CA ASP A 4 -33.61 58.07 15.02
C ASP A 4 -32.33 58.08 14.14
N LYS A 5 -32.43 57.31 13.07
CA LYS A 5 -32.04 57.60 11.69
C LYS A 5 -30.59 58.10 11.45
N THR A 6 -29.93 57.68 10.39
CA THR A 6 -30.18 57.60 8.95
C THR A 6 -28.94 57.00 8.29
N LYS A 7 -29.03 55.98 7.44
CA LYS A 7 -28.96 55.95 6.01
C LYS A 7 -27.97 56.94 5.34
N VAL A 8 -26.89 56.43 4.77
CA VAL A 8 -26.35 56.90 3.48
C VAL A 8 -25.74 55.75 2.72
N GLU A 9 -26.34 55.43 1.58
CA GLU A 9 -25.78 54.70 0.47
C GLU A 9 -24.64 55.51 -0.19
N ASN A 10 -23.64 54.79 -0.71
CA ASN A 10 -23.01 55.07 -2.03
C ASN A 10 -22.00 53.96 -2.29
N LYS A 11 -22.27 53.04 -3.18
CA LYS A 11 -22.05 53.02 -4.63
C LYS A 11 -20.64 53.45 -5.04
N SER A 12 -19.82 52.48 -5.32
CA SER A 12 -18.90 52.52 -6.46
C SER A 12 -18.58 51.09 -6.92
N GLU A 13 -19.12 50.84 -8.07
CA GLU A 13 -18.75 49.80 -9.03
C GLU A 13 -17.23 49.87 -9.28
N ASP A 14 -16.50 48.76 -9.36
CA ASP A 14 -15.95 48.32 -10.62
C ASP A 14 -14.88 47.24 -10.42
N GLN A 15 -14.94 46.33 -11.34
CA GLN A 15 -13.93 45.47 -11.91
C GLN A 15 -13.84 44.04 -11.37
N ALA A 16 -14.79 43.28 -11.84
CA ALA A 16 -14.69 41.85 -12.08
C ALA A 16 -13.51 41.56 -13.03
N LYS A 17 -12.43 41.04 -12.49
CA LYS A 17 -11.44 40.28 -13.28
C LYS A 17 -11.76 38.81 -13.18
N THR A 18 -12.55 38.32 -14.11
CA THR A 18 -12.76 36.93 -14.44
C THR A 18 -11.44 36.28 -14.83
N LYS A 19 -10.78 35.63 -13.88
CA LYS A 19 -9.75 34.62 -14.18
C LYS A 19 -10.47 33.31 -14.50
N SER A 20 -10.70 33.08 -15.78
CA SER A 20 -11.10 31.79 -16.32
C SER A 20 -9.98 30.78 -16.04
N THR A 21 -10.08 30.03 -14.97
CA THR A 21 -9.28 28.84 -14.77
C THR A 21 -9.71 27.79 -15.77
N LYS A 22 -8.94 27.64 -16.85
CA LYS A 22 -9.03 26.49 -17.76
C LYS A 22 -8.86 25.23 -16.92
N LYS A 23 -9.96 24.58 -16.54
CA LYS A 23 -9.94 23.20 -16.06
C LYS A 23 -9.51 22.33 -17.23
N SER A 24 -8.21 21.96 -17.27
CA SER A 24 -7.75 20.92 -18.15
C SER A 24 -8.44 19.63 -17.74
N SER A 25 -9.38 19.18 -18.55
CA SER A 25 -10.02 17.88 -18.41
C SER A 25 -9.02 16.81 -18.77
N TYR A 26 -8.23 16.37 -17.79
CA TYR A 26 -7.49 15.12 -17.91
C TYR A 26 -8.51 14.00 -18.02
N SER A 27 -8.82 13.57 -19.21
CA SER A 27 -9.58 12.37 -19.46
C SER A 27 -8.78 11.21 -18.86
N LYS A 28 -9.22 10.69 -17.71
CA LYS A 28 -8.67 9.45 -17.14
C LYS A 28 -8.91 8.34 -18.17
N LYS A 29 -7.87 8.00 -18.96
CA LYS A 29 -7.91 6.81 -19.80
C LYS A 29 -8.36 5.65 -18.91
N LYS A 30 -9.50 5.06 -19.21
CA LYS A 30 -9.99 3.84 -18.53
C LYS A 30 -8.89 2.81 -18.68
N LYS A 31 -8.20 2.50 -17.58
CA LYS A 31 -7.21 1.41 -17.56
C LYS A 31 -7.97 0.13 -17.90
N VAL A 32 -7.61 -0.47 -19.01
CA VAL A 32 -8.11 -1.81 -19.38
C VAL A 32 -7.76 -2.73 -18.21
N LYS A 33 -8.78 -3.30 -17.58
CA LYS A 33 -8.59 -4.27 -16.49
C LYS A 33 -7.95 -5.50 -17.12
N LYS A 34 -6.65 -5.69 -16.90
CA LYS A 34 -5.95 -6.92 -17.29
C LYS A 34 -6.42 -8.02 -16.34
N ASN A 35 -7.06 -9.06 -16.86
CA ASN A 35 -7.37 -10.25 -16.07
C ASN A 35 -6.09 -11.09 -15.96
N ILE A 36 -5.45 -11.04 -14.81
CA ILE A 36 -4.22 -11.79 -14.51
C ILE A 36 -4.60 -12.90 -13.54
N LEU A 37 -4.57 -14.15 -13.99
CA LEU A 37 -4.96 -15.30 -13.16
C LEU A 37 -3.85 -15.75 -12.21
N ASN A 38 -2.60 -15.75 -12.69
CA ASN A 38 -1.44 -16.23 -11.95
C ASN A 38 -0.54 -15.05 -11.57
N GLY A 39 0.02 -15.09 -10.38
CA GLY A 39 0.94 -14.06 -9.90
C GLY A 39 1.98 -14.61 -8.92
N ILE A 40 2.88 -13.72 -8.53
CA ILE A 40 3.91 -13.98 -7.54
C ILE A 40 3.69 -13.02 -6.37
N ALA A 41 3.61 -13.55 -5.16
CA ALA A 41 3.54 -12.75 -3.95
C ALA A 41 4.91 -12.70 -3.27
N TYR A 42 5.47 -11.52 -3.14
CA TYR A 42 6.72 -11.27 -2.42
C TYR A 42 6.39 -10.79 -1.01
N VAL A 43 6.82 -11.54 -0.02
CA VAL A 43 6.67 -11.21 1.39
C VAL A 43 8.05 -10.86 1.97
N GLN A 44 8.29 -9.60 2.22
CA GLN A 44 9.51 -9.15 2.89
C GLN A 44 9.19 -8.83 4.35
N SER A 45 9.68 -9.67 5.26
CA SER A 45 9.46 -9.54 6.69
C SER A 45 10.78 -9.27 7.41
N THR A 46 10.94 -8.04 7.89
CA THR A 46 12.07 -7.62 8.72
C THR A 46 11.65 -7.56 10.19
N PHE A 47 12.60 -7.42 11.12
CA PHE A 47 12.27 -7.22 12.54
C PHE A 47 11.44 -5.95 12.82
N ASN A 48 11.38 -4.98 11.91
CA ASN A 48 10.69 -3.71 12.12
C ASN A 48 9.41 -3.56 11.28
N ASN A 49 9.25 -4.30 10.20
CA ASN A 49 8.13 -4.11 9.27
C ASN A 49 7.92 -5.34 8.38
N THR A 50 6.69 -5.52 7.91
CA THR A 50 6.37 -6.50 6.88
C THR A 50 5.76 -5.78 5.68
N ILE A 51 6.29 -6.08 4.49
CA ILE A 51 5.83 -5.57 3.21
C ILE A 51 5.38 -6.76 2.36
N VAL A 52 4.20 -6.67 1.79
CA VAL A 52 3.66 -7.66 0.87
C VAL A 52 3.43 -7.00 -0.48
N SER A 53 4.02 -7.54 -1.53
CA SER A 53 3.86 -7.08 -2.90
C SER A 53 3.37 -8.24 -3.76
N ILE A 54 2.33 -8.04 -4.54
CA ILE A 54 1.79 -9.04 -5.45
C ILE A 54 2.04 -8.56 -6.87
N ALA A 55 2.73 -9.35 -7.64
CA ALA A 55 3.13 -9.05 -9.01
C ALA A 55 2.57 -10.10 -9.98
N ASP A 56 2.54 -9.72 -11.24
CA ASP A 56 2.33 -10.62 -12.38
C ASP A 56 3.55 -11.54 -12.58
N VAL A 57 3.39 -12.57 -13.39
CA VAL A 57 4.48 -13.48 -13.78
C VAL A 57 5.65 -12.73 -14.44
N ASN A 58 5.37 -11.62 -15.10
CA ASN A 58 6.38 -10.74 -15.71
C ASN A 58 7.12 -9.82 -14.71
N GLY A 59 6.78 -9.88 -13.41
CA GLY A 59 7.38 -9.01 -12.38
C GLY A 59 6.73 -7.63 -12.21
N ASN A 60 5.67 -7.31 -12.96
CA ASN A 60 4.96 -6.04 -12.78
C ASN A 60 4.12 -6.08 -11.50
N VAL A 61 4.35 -5.15 -10.58
CA VAL A 61 3.61 -5.07 -9.33
C VAL A 61 2.18 -4.58 -9.59
N VAL A 62 1.23 -5.41 -9.20
CA VAL A 62 -0.22 -5.14 -9.33
C VAL A 62 -0.76 -4.50 -8.06
N SER A 63 -0.37 -5.04 -6.92
CA SER A 63 -0.79 -4.52 -5.62
C SER A 63 0.33 -4.65 -4.59
N TRP A 64 0.33 -3.75 -3.63
CA TRP A 64 1.23 -3.84 -2.49
C TRP A 64 0.60 -3.20 -1.25
N ALA A 65 1.06 -3.65 -0.09
CA ALA A 65 0.75 -3.04 1.19
C ALA A 65 1.86 -3.32 2.20
N SER A 66 1.94 -2.47 3.22
CA SER A 66 2.86 -2.63 4.33
C SER A 66 2.16 -2.33 5.65
N ALA A 67 2.73 -2.81 6.77
CA ALA A 67 2.19 -2.50 8.09
C ALA A 67 2.15 -0.99 8.35
N GLY A 68 3.16 -0.24 7.88
CA GLY A 68 3.20 1.22 8.02
C GLY A 68 2.10 1.93 7.25
N GLN A 69 1.76 1.46 6.03
CA GLN A 69 0.68 2.00 5.22
C GLN A 69 -0.70 1.81 5.89
N LYS A 70 -0.84 0.76 6.71
CA LYS A 70 -2.07 0.47 7.44
C LYS A 70 -2.21 1.20 8.77
N GLY A 71 -1.36 2.20 9.02
CA GLY A 71 -1.44 3.06 10.20
C GLY A 71 -0.71 2.52 11.43
N PHE A 72 -0.06 1.36 11.34
CA PHE A 72 0.78 0.88 12.44
C PHE A 72 2.05 1.74 12.54
N LYS A 73 2.40 2.19 13.74
CA LYS A 73 3.57 3.03 14.02
C LYS A 73 4.51 2.35 15.02
N GLY A 74 5.80 2.70 14.96
CA GLY A 74 6.82 2.19 15.89
C GLY A 74 6.92 0.67 15.91
N SER A 75 7.03 0.07 17.08
CA SER A 75 7.15 -1.39 17.29
C SER A 75 5.93 -2.18 16.83
N ARG A 76 4.75 -1.58 16.80
CA ARG A 76 3.52 -2.25 16.33
C ARG A 76 3.59 -2.72 14.88
N LYS A 77 4.48 -2.16 14.04
CA LYS A 77 4.66 -2.59 12.65
C LYS A 77 5.27 -3.98 12.51
N SER A 78 6.01 -4.44 13.52
CA SER A 78 6.68 -5.75 13.50
C SER A 78 5.79 -6.89 13.98
N THR A 79 4.57 -6.60 14.41
CA THR A 79 3.66 -7.62 14.95
C THR A 79 3.11 -8.53 13.85
N PRO A 80 2.85 -9.82 14.14
CA PRO A 80 2.18 -10.74 13.22
C PRO A 80 0.83 -10.22 12.74
N TYR A 81 0.07 -9.58 13.61
CA TYR A 81 -1.22 -8.97 13.27
C TYR A 81 -1.10 -7.88 12.21
N ALA A 82 -0.08 -7.00 12.34
CA ALA A 82 0.15 -5.96 11.33
C ALA A 82 0.51 -6.55 9.96
N ALA A 83 1.25 -7.66 9.93
CA ALA A 83 1.57 -8.40 8.71
C ALA A 83 0.32 -9.01 8.08
N GLN A 84 -0.59 -9.56 8.88
CA GLN A 84 -1.87 -10.07 8.42
C GLN A 84 -2.70 -8.97 7.74
N VAL A 85 -2.88 -7.83 8.40
CA VAL A 85 -3.65 -6.69 7.86
C VAL A 85 -3.03 -6.15 6.56
N ALA A 86 -1.69 -6.11 6.48
CA ALA A 86 -1.00 -5.72 5.26
C ALA A 86 -1.24 -6.72 4.12
N ALA A 87 -1.10 -8.03 4.40
CA ALA A 87 -1.35 -9.08 3.41
C ALA A 87 -2.79 -9.06 2.92
N ASP A 88 -3.76 -8.93 3.81
CA ASP A 88 -5.18 -8.81 3.49
C ASP A 88 -5.46 -7.64 2.54
N SER A 89 -4.86 -6.50 2.81
CA SER A 89 -5.04 -5.32 1.98
C SER A 89 -4.44 -5.44 0.58
N ALA A 90 -3.27 -6.09 0.46
CA ALA A 90 -2.67 -6.38 -0.84
C ALA A 90 -3.52 -7.40 -1.61
N ALA A 91 -4.00 -8.43 -0.90
CA ALA A 91 -4.84 -9.49 -1.42
C ALA A 91 -6.14 -8.98 -2.06
N VAL A 92 -6.88 -8.10 -1.36
CA VAL A 92 -8.14 -7.54 -1.88
C VAL A 92 -7.93 -6.87 -3.24
N LYS A 93 -6.90 -6.03 -3.36
CA LYS A 93 -6.59 -5.34 -4.63
C LYS A 93 -6.19 -6.30 -5.74
N ALA A 94 -5.47 -7.38 -5.41
CA ALA A 94 -5.08 -8.39 -6.39
C ALA A 94 -6.28 -9.23 -6.87
N LEU A 95 -7.23 -9.54 -5.98
CA LEU A 95 -8.49 -10.21 -6.31
C LEU A 95 -9.36 -9.36 -7.25
N GLU A 96 -9.37 -8.02 -7.07
CA GLU A 96 -10.08 -7.10 -7.97
C GLU A 96 -9.58 -7.13 -9.41
N VAL A 97 -8.29 -7.47 -9.61
CA VAL A 97 -7.66 -7.65 -10.93
C VAL A 97 -7.91 -9.05 -11.50
N GLY A 98 -8.48 -9.97 -10.70
CA GLY A 98 -8.85 -11.32 -11.12
C GLY A 98 -7.83 -12.40 -10.75
N MET A 99 -6.80 -12.10 -9.96
CA MET A 99 -5.80 -13.08 -9.53
C MET A 99 -6.44 -14.16 -8.65
N ARG A 100 -6.06 -15.42 -8.90
CA ARG A 100 -6.55 -16.57 -8.13
C ARG A 100 -5.45 -17.45 -7.60
N THR A 101 -4.33 -17.52 -8.32
CA THR A 101 -3.24 -18.44 -8.04
C THR A 101 -1.96 -17.64 -7.76
N LEU A 102 -1.24 -18.00 -6.70
CA LEU A 102 -0.02 -17.35 -6.30
C LEU A 102 1.11 -18.34 -6.07
N SER A 103 2.30 -18.01 -6.58
CA SER A 103 3.58 -18.52 -6.05
C SER A 103 4.10 -17.53 -5.02
N VAL A 104 4.54 -17.98 -3.87
CA VAL A 104 4.95 -17.07 -2.80
C VAL A 104 6.46 -17.14 -2.58
N GLU A 105 7.11 -15.98 -2.56
CA GLU A 105 8.50 -15.82 -2.22
C GLU A 105 8.63 -15.04 -0.90
N VAL A 106 9.24 -15.66 0.09
CA VAL A 106 9.41 -15.10 1.43
C VAL A 106 10.86 -14.69 1.64
N LYS A 107 11.07 -13.51 2.20
CA LYS A 107 12.40 -12.98 2.50
C LYS A 107 12.44 -12.34 3.88
N GLY A 108 13.46 -12.70 4.68
CA GLY A 108 13.77 -12.05 5.96
C GLY A 108 13.27 -12.81 7.20
N PRO A 109 13.78 -12.46 8.39
CA PRO A 109 13.58 -13.19 9.63
C PRO A 109 12.40 -12.69 10.49
N GLY A 110 11.60 -11.75 10.01
CA GLY A 110 10.53 -11.12 10.80
C GLY A 110 9.41 -12.08 11.21
N SER A 111 8.71 -11.77 12.29
CA SER A 111 7.58 -12.55 12.82
C SER A 111 6.34 -12.57 11.91
N GLY A 112 6.30 -11.67 10.92
CA GLY A 112 5.20 -11.60 9.95
C GLY A 112 5.25 -12.62 8.81
N ARG A 113 6.29 -13.46 8.69
CA ARG A 113 6.48 -14.44 7.59
C ARG A 113 5.27 -15.34 7.42
N GLU A 114 4.97 -16.12 8.45
CA GLU A 114 3.89 -17.12 8.41
C GLU A 114 2.52 -16.50 8.38
N THR A 115 2.31 -15.43 9.15
CA THR A 115 1.00 -14.78 9.25
C THR A 115 0.58 -14.14 7.95
N ALA A 116 1.52 -13.57 7.17
CA ALA A 116 1.22 -13.06 5.84
C ALA A 116 0.80 -14.18 4.87
N LEU A 117 1.46 -15.36 4.92
CA LEU A 117 1.09 -16.52 4.12
C LEU A 117 -0.33 -17.00 4.45
N ARG A 118 -0.60 -17.17 5.74
CA ARG A 118 -1.94 -17.61 6.22
C ARG A 118 -3.03 -16.61 5.80
N ALA A 119 -2.74 -15.31 5.84
CA ALA A 119 -3.68 -14.28 5.42
C ALA A 119 -3.99 -14.35 3.91
N LEU A 120 -2.97 -14.56 3.07
CA LEU A 120 -3.18 -14.74 1.62
C LEU A 120 -4.05 -15.97 1.34
N GLN A 121 -3.79 -17.08 2.02
CA GLN A 121 -4.59 -18.31 1.89
C GLN A 121 -6.03 -18.11 2.38
N ALA A 122 -6.22 -17.45 3.52
CA ALA A 122 -7.53 -17.15 4.09
C ALA A 122 -8.39 -16.27 3.17
N ARG A 123 -7.77 -15.41 2.34
CA ARG A 123 -8.46 -14.62 1.33
C ARG A 123 -8.85 -15.39 0.07
N GLY A 124 -8.56 -16.68 0.01
CA GLY A 124 -8.98 -17.57 -1.08
C GLY A 124 -8.01 -17.67 -2.24
N PHE A 125 -6.74 -17.27 -2.07
CA PHE A 125 -5.71 -17.55 -3.06
C PHE A 125 -5.27 -19.02 -2.99
N LYS A 126 -5.12 -19.65 -4.16
CA LYS A 126 -4.49 -20.95 -4.27
C LYS A 126 -2.97 -20.76 -4.32
N ILE A 127 -2.27 -21.19 -3.28
CA ILE A 127 -0.82 -21.15 -3.23
C ILE A 127 -0.28 -22.41 -3.89
N ILE A 128 0.53 -22.26 -4.95
CA ILE A 128 1.15 -23.38 -5.69
C ILE A 128 2.50 -23.74 -5.09
N SER A 129 3.32 -22.74 -4.79
CA SER A 129 4.67 -22.93 -4.30
C SER A 129 5.05 -21.86 -3.28
N ILE A 130 5.90 -22.23 -2.34
CA ILE A 130 6.49 -21.35 -1.36
C ILE A 130 8.00 -21.51 -1.46
N LYS A 131 8.70 -20.39 -1.70
CA LYS A 131 10.16 -20.34 -1.76
C LYS A 131 10.69 -19.37 -0.71
N ASP A 132 11.73 -19.76 0.00
CA ASP A 132 12.50 -18.84 0.82
C ASP A 132 13.67 -18.29 0.00
N THR A 133 13.67 -16.98 -0.17
CA THR A 133 14.68 -16.23 -0.93
C THR A 133 15.53 -15.33 -0.02
N THR A 134 15.61 -15.65 1.26
CA THR A 134 16.43 -14.91 2.22
C THR A 134 17.90 -15.00 1.82
N PRO A 135 18.56 -13.88 1.50
CA PRO A 135 19.96 -13.91 1.08
C PRO A 135 20.86 -14.28 2.25
N MET A 136 21.71 -15.27 2.03
CA MET A 136 22.77 -15.65 2.95
C MET A 136 24.11 -15.21 2.36
N PRO A 137 24.83 -14.25 2.99
CA PRO A 137 26.08 -13.75 2.44
C PRO A 137 27.17 -14.84 2.48
N HIS A 138 27.88 -15.01 1.37
CA HIS A 138 29.07 -15.84 1.31
C HIS A 138 30.29 -15.00 1.74
N ASN A 139 30.58 -14.98 3.04
CA ASN A 139 31.67 -14.18 3.62
C ASN A 139 31.58 -12.68 3.27
N GLY A 140 30.36 -12.12 3.39
CA GLY A 140 30.07 -10.72 3.06
C GLY A 140 30.65 -9.70 4.04
N THR A 141 30.11 -8.49 4.03
CA THR A 141 30.52 -7.40 4.92
C THR A 141 30.26 -7.73 6.39
N ARG A 142 31.15 -7.25 7.28
CA ARG A 142 30.96 -7.39 8.73
C ARG A 142 29.61 -6.78 9.15
N PRO A 143 28.73 -7.52 9.87
CA PRO A 143 27.48 -6.95 10.36
C PRO A 143 27.74 -5.83 11.38
N PRO A 144 26.81 -4.85 11.51
CA PRO A 144 26.91 -3.83 12.53
C PRO A 144 26.90 -4.43 13.93
N LYS A 145 27.43 -3.69 14.90
CA LYS A 145 27.39 -4.13 16.29
C LYS A 145 25.95 -4.37 16.77
N LYS A 146 25.79 -5.29 17.74
CA LYS A 146 24.51 -5.60 18.35
C LYS A 146 23.80 -4.33 18.85
N ARG A 147 22.56 -4.14 18.44
CA ARG A 147 21.73 -3.02 18.89
C ARG A 147 21.46 -3.13 20.39
N ARG A 148 21.68 -2.03 21.12
CA ARG A 148 21.24 -1.92 22.52
C ARG A 148 19.75 -1.60 22.52
N VAL A 149 18.98 -2.38 23.24
CA VAL A 149 17.52 -2.21 23.45
C VAL A 149 17.29 -1.83 24.89
#